data_168f6cd50ee8baf598b8d45e053ad07a
#
_entry.id   168f6cd50ee8baf598b8d45e053ad07a
#
_cell.length_a   1.000
_cell.length_b   1.000
_cell.length_c   1.000
_cell.angle_alpha   90.00
_cell.angle_beta   90.00
_cell.angle_gamma   90.00
#
_symmetry.space_group_name_H-M   'P 1'
#
loop_
_entity.id
_entity.type
_entity.pdbx_description
1 polymer ?
#
loop_
_entity_poly.entity_id
_entity_poly.type
_entity_poly.pdbx_seq_one_letter_code
_entity_poly.pdbx_strand_id
1 'polypeptide(L)'
;LASILGGDRSTVAYSLEDMARDTVGLLDALAIESAHLVGLSMGGMIAQCVAIHDAPRVRSLASIMSTTGSPRVGQAKPEVLAELLKPPPPDRDGYVDYGVGVWRLLASPGFPFDEAKTRELVGRSYDRSFDPKGVARQIAAIAAARDRTPALAEVRVPTVVIHGTDD
;
A
#
# COMPACT_ATOMS: atom_id res chain seq x y z
N LEU A 1 14.18 4.08 9.66
CA LEU A 1 14.08 3.72 8.25
C LEU A 1 15.48 3.45 7.64
N ALA A 2 16.48 4.28 7.95
CA ALA A 2 17.85 4.08 7.44
C ALA A 2 18.42 2.70 7.81
N SER A 3 18.22 2.23 9.04
CA SER A 3 18.64 0.89 9.48
C SER A 3 17.93 -0.22 8.71
N ILE A 4 16.63 -0.06 8.44
CA ILE A 4 15.83 -1.01 7.68
C ILE A 4 16.29 -1.09 6.23
N LEU A 5 16.54 0.04 5.59
CA LEU A 5 17.11 0.10 4.24
C LEU A 5 18.53 -0.48 4.19
N GLY A 6 19.28 -0.41 5.30
CA GLY A 6 20.58 -1.07 5.50
C GLY A 6 20.49 -2.56 5.82
N GLY A 7 19.28 -3.16 5.84
CA GLY A 7 19.05 -4.59 6.05
C GLY A 7 18.72 -5.00 7.50
N ASP A 8 18.76 -4.08 8.46
CA ASP A 8 18.32 -4.34 9.83
C ASP A 8 16.80 -4.29 9.94
N ARG A 9 16.19 -5.42 10.12
CA ARG A 9 14.73 -5.59 10.27
C ARG A 9 14.27 -5.75 11.73
N SER A 10 15.17 -5.69 12.69
CA SER A 10 14.86 -5.92 14.11
C SER A 10 13.88 -4.91 14.70
N THR A 11 13.77 -3.72 14.08
CA THR A 11 12.89 -2.64 14.52
C THR A 11 11.54 -2.60 13.80
N VAL A 12 11.28 -3.54 12.88
CA VAL A 12 10.00 -3.62 12.15
C VAL A 12 8.95 -4.28 13.04
N ALA A 13 7.88 -3.55 13.35
CA ALA A 13 6.86 -4.03 14.27
C ALA A 13 6.02 -5.18 13.70
N TYR A 14 5.82 -5.21 12.38
CA TYR A 14 5.11 -6.26 11.62
C TYR A 14 5.47 -6.16 10.14
N SER A 15 5.27 -7.24 9.41
CA SER A 15 5.58 -7.37 7.99
C SER A 15 4.32 -7.27 7.10
N LEU A 16 4.49 -7.27 5.77
CA LEU A 16 3.38 -7.41 4.83
C LEU A 16 2.70 -8.78 4.96
N GLU A 17 3.46 -9.82 5.29
CA GLU A 17 2.95 -11.16 5.54
C GLU A 17 2.10 -11.23 6.82
N ASP A 18 2.43 -10.45 7.86
CA ASP A 18 1.59 -10.30 9.05
C ASP A 18 0.25 -9.67 8.68
N MET A 19 0.26 -8.57 7.92
CA MET A 19 -0.96 -7.92 7.43
C MET A 19 -1.78 -8.81 6.51
N ALA A 20 -1.13 -9.68 5.73
CA ALA A 20 -1.83 -10.70 4.94
C ALA A 20 -2.54 -11.72 5.82
N ARG A 21 -1.88 -12.18 6.91
CA ARG A 21 -2.52 -13.06 7.90
C ARG A 21 -3.71 -12.38 8.61
N ASP A 22 -3.60 -11.09 8.93
CA ASP A 22 -4.72 -10.33 9.47
C ASP A 22 -5.90 -10.28 8.49
N THR A 23 -5.62 -10.13 7.19
CA THR A 23 -6.65 -10.17 6.14
C THR A 23 -7.36 -11.54 6.10
N VAL A 24 -6.61 -12.63 6.16
CA VAL A 24 -7.17 -14.00 6.23
C VAL A 24 -7.96 -14.19 7.53
N GLY A 25 -7.41 -13.74 8.66
CA GLY A 25 -8.09 -13.78 9.95
C GLY A 25 -9.42 -13.02 9.97
N LEU A 26 -9.50 -11.90 9.23
CA LEU A 26 -10.76 -11.17 9.04
C LEU A 26 -11.77 -12.00 8.24
N LEU A 27 -11.35 -12.68 7.17
CA LEU A 27 -12.22 -13.58 6.42
C LEU A 27 -12.75 -14.70 7.31
N ASP A 28 -11.89 -15.27 8.17
CA ASP A 28 -12.29 -16.31 9.13
C ASP A 28 -13.32 -15.79 10.14
N ALA A 29 -13.07 -14.62 10.73
CA ALA A 29 -13.97 -14.00 11.68
C ALA A 29 -15.36 -13.67 11.09
N LEU A 30 -15.41 -13.43 9.79
CA LEU A 30 -16.65 -13.17 9.04
C LEU A 30 -17.27 -14.43 8.41
N ALA A 31 -16.69 -15.62 8.63
CA ALA A 31 -17.07 -16.87 8.01
C ALA A 31 -17.11 -16.81 6.46
N ILE A 32 -16.18 -16.03 5.87
CA ILE A 32 -15.99 -15.91 4.42
C ILE A 32 -14.94 -16.93 3.98
N GLU A 33 -15.34 -17.94 3.23
CA GLU A 33 -14.42 -19.00 2.77
C GLU A 33 -13.38 -18.46 1.78
N SER A 34 -13.79 -17.66 0.81
CA SER A 34 -12.89 -17.07 -0.19
C SER A 34 -13.44 -15.74 -0.72
N ALA A 35 -12.56 -14.86 -1.18
CA ALA A 35 -12.93 -13.52 -1.65
C ALA A 35 -12.18 -13.12 -2.93
N HIS A 36 -12.75 -12.16 -3.67
CA HIS A 36 -12.02 -11.39 -4.66
C HIS A 36 -11.22 -10.32 -3.91
N LEU A 37 -9.91 -10.25 -4.15
CA LEU A 37 -9.04 -9.27 -3.51
C LEU A 37 -8.73 -8.12 -4.47
N VAL A 38 -8.98 -6.90 -4.02
CA VAL A 38 -8.62 -5.67 -4.74
C VAL A 38 -7.72 -4.86 -3.83
N GLY A 39 -6.48 -4.66 -4.22
CA GLY A 39 -5.49 -3.92 -3.43
C GLY A 39 -4.88 -2.77 -4.18
N LEU A 40 -4.89 -1.58 -3.56
CA LEU A 40 -4.21 -0.37 -4.04
C LEU A 40 -2.87 -0.22 -3.32
N SER A 41 -1.79 0.08 -4.05
CA SER A 41 -0.46 0.40 -3.50
C SER A 41 -0.03 -0.68 -2.49
N MET A 42 0.18 -0.35 -1.21
CA MET A 42 0.48 -1.31 -0.15
C MET A 42 -0.60 -2.40 -0.03
N GLY A 43 -1.87 -2.07 -0.23
CA GLY A 43 -2.96 -3.05 -0.25
C GLY A 43 -2.79 -4.09 -1.36
N GLY A 44 -2.23 -3.71 -2.51
CA GLY A 44 -1.82 -4.63 -3.57
C GLY A 44 -0.68 -5.55 -3.14
N MET A 45 0.31 -5.03 -2.40
CA MET A 45 1.40 -5.86 -1.85
C MET A 45 0.87 -6.89 -0.83
N ILE A 46 -0.06 -6.49 0.03
CA ILE A 46 -0.72 -7.38 1.00
C ILE A 46 -1.53 -8.46 0.27
N ALA A 47 -2.34 -8.07 -0.72
CA ALA A 47 -3.14 -9.01 -1.52
C ALA A 47 -2.27 -10.00 -2.30
N GLN A 48 -1.09 -9.57 -2.79
CA GLN A 48 -0.08 -10.46 -3.36
C GLN A 48 0.41 -11.50 -2.32
N CYS A 49 0.70 -11.07 -1.09
CA CYS A 49 1.10 -12.00 -0.01
C CYS A 49 0.00 -13.01 0.29
N VAL A 50 -1.28 -12.60 0.35
CA VAL A 50 -2.40 -13.54 0.51
C VAL A 50 -2.46 -14.52 -0.66
N ALA A 51 -2.33 -14.06 -1.90
CA ALA A 51 -2.36 -14.94 -3.07
C ALA A 51 -1.20 -15.94 -3.14
N ILE A 52 -0.04 -15.58 -2.57
CA ILE A 52 1.13 -16.47 -2.48
C ILE A 52 0.94 -17.54 -1.40
N HIS A 53 0.48 -17.14 -0.21
CA HIS A 53 0.49 -18.01 0.97
C HIS A 53 -0.84 -18.73 1.23
N ASP A 54 -1.95 -18.13 0.79
CA ASP A 54 -3.32 -18.59 1.07
C ASP A 54 -4.18 -18.59 -0.22
N ALA A 55 -3.61 -19.07 -1.34
CA ALA A 55 -4.27 -19.10 -2.64
C ALA A 55 -5.72 -19.66 -2.62
N PRO A 56 -6.06 -20.69 -1.83
CA PRO A 56 -7.44 -21.18 -1.73
C PRO A 56 -8.45 -20.14 -1.21
N ARG A 57 -7.97 -19.11 -0.50
CA ARG A 57 -8.80 -18.02 0.01
C ARG A 57 -9.03 -16.91 -1.01
N VAL A 58 -8.37 -16.98 -2.19
CA VAL A 58 -8.39 -15.93 -3.22
C VAL A 58 -9.09 -16.42 -4.48
N ARG A 59 -10.25 -15.81 -4.79
CA ARG A 59 -11.02 -16.10 -6.02
C ARG A 59 -10.43 -15.37 -7.24
N SER A 60 -9.95 -14.15 -7.04
CA SER A 60 -9.19 -13.38 -8.02
C SER A 60 -8.42 -12.27 -7.33
N LEU A 61 -7.37 -11.75 -7.97
CA LEU A 61 -6.52 -10.67 -7.50
C LEU A 61 -6.56 -9.49 -8.49
N ALA A 62 -6.85 -8.29 -8.00
CA ALA A 62 -6.59 -7.03 -8.70
C ALA A 62 -5.51 -6.25 -7.93
N SER A 63 -4.34 -6.09 -8.54
CA SER A 63 -3.21 -5.34 -7.98
C SER A 63 -3.09 -4.01 -8.71
N ILE A 64 -3.38 -2.90 -8.01
CA ILE A 64 -3.51 -1.58 -8.61
C ILE A 64 -2.41 -0.65 -8.05
N MET A 65 -1.68 0.04 -8.94
CA MET A 65 -0.56 0.96 -8.63
C MET A 65 0.34 0.42 -7.51
N SER A 66 0.79 -0.83 -7.66
CA SER A 66 1.53 -1.58 -6.65
C SER A 66 2.82 -2.16 -7.25
N THR A 67 3.68 -2.71 -6.42
CA THR A 67 4.95 -3.33 -6.83
C THR A 67 5.14 -4.71 -6.23
N THR A 68 5.96 -5.52 -6.87
CA THR A 68 6.36 -6.83 -6.36
C THR A 68 7.43 -6.76 -5.25
N GLY A 69 7.98 -5.57 -5.00
CA GLY A 69 9.14 -5.37 -4.15
C GLY A 69 10.49 -5.61 -4.85
N SER A 70 10.46 -5.88 -6.16
CA SER A 70 11.69 -5.96 -6.97
C SER A 70 12.37 -4.59 -7.05
N PRO A 71 13.69 -4.50 -6.85
CA PRO A 71 14.41 -3.24 -7.01
C PRO A 71 14.49 -2.76 -8.46
N ARG A 72 14.03 -3.57 -9.42
CA ARG A 72 14.11 -3.27 -10.87
C ARG A 72 12.84 -2.65 -11.44
N VAL A 73 11.70 -2.74 -10.72
CA VAL A 73 10.39 -2.28 -11.22
C VAL A 73 9.57 -1.62 -10.12
N GLY A 74 8.72 -0.67 -10.48
CA GLY A 74 7.78 -0.05 -9.56
C GLY A 74 8.47 0.73 -8.43
N GLN A 75 9.59 1.38 -8.72
CA GLN A 75 10.26 2.24 -7.76
C GLN A 75 9.66 3.65 -7.83
N ALA A 76 9.27 4.18 -6.67
CA ALA A 76 8.81 5.56 -6.58
C ALA A 76 9.91 6.53 -6.98
N LYS A 77 9.55 7.61 -7.68
CA LYS A 77 10.49 8.70 -7.97
C LYS A 77 11.01 9.30 -6.66
N PRO A 78 12.29 9.72 -6.60
CA PRO A 78 12.88 10.23 -5.36
C PRO A 78 12.10 11.39 -4.72
N GLU A 79 11.55 12.29 -5.52
CA GLU A 79 10.73 13.42 -5.06
C GLU A 79 9.41 12.96 -4.44
N VAL A 80 8.77 11.93 -4.99
CA VAL A 80 7.55 11.33 -4.45
C VAL A 80 7.85 10.64 -3.12
N LEU A 81 8.93 9.86 -3.07
CA LEU A 81 9.35 9.18 -1.84
C LEU A 81 9.68 10.19 -0.74
N ALA A 82 10.38 11.27 -1.08
CA ALA A 82 10.71 12.33 -0.13
C ALA A 82 9.45 12.98 0.46
N GLU A 83 8.41 13.20 -0.35
CA GLU A 83 7.14 13.75 0.13
C GLU A 83 6.40 12.77 1.03
N LEU A 84 6.28 11.51 0.62
CA LEU A 84 5.61 10.46 1.39
C LEU A 84 6.27 10.18 2.75
N LEU A 85 7.55 10.49 2.90
CA LEU A 85 8.30 10.29 4.15
C LEU A 85 8.21 11.49 5.10
N LYS A 86 7.66 12.63 4.68
CA LYS A 86 7.46 13.77 5.57
C LYS A 86 6.40 13.45 6.62
N PRO A 87 6.63 13.84 7.88
CA PRO A 87 5.58 13.72 8.88
C PRO A 87 4.42 14.68 8.52
N PRO A 88 3.19 14.18 8.48
CA PRO A 88 2.03 15.03 8.20
C PRO A 88 1.80 16.02 9.36
N PRO A 89 1.24 17.22 9.10
CA PRO A 89 0.77 18.12 10.12
C PRO A 89 -0.22 17.44 11.08
N PRO A 90 -0.17 17.78 12.39
CA PRO A 90 -1.05 17.10 13.36
C PRO A 90 -2.47 17.66 13.39
N ASP A 91 -2.68 18.87 12.92
CA ASP A 91 -4.01 19.48 12.83
C ASP A 91 -4.72 19.10 11.53
N ARG A 92 -6.05 19.12 11.60
CA ARG A 92 -6.91 18.67 10.49
C ARG A 92 -6.69 19.42 9.19
N ASP A 93 -6.61 20.75 9.26
CA ASP A 93 -6.55 21.59 8.06
C ASP A 93 -5.17 21.44 7.40
N GLY A 94 -4.10 21.47 8.18
CA GLY A 94 -2.75 21.20 7.70
C GLY A 94 -2.61 19.79 7.12
N TYR A 95 -3.23 18.78 7.74
CA TYR A 95 -3.24 17.42 7.22
C TYR A 95 -3.97 17.34 5.86
N VAL A 96 -5.10 18.05 5.73
CA VAL A 96 -5.85 18.07 4.47
C VAL A 96 -5.02 18.74 3.37
N ASP A 97 -4.40 19.89 3.65
CA ASP A 97 -3.54 20.58 2.68
C ASP A 97 -2.35 19.72 2.26
N TYR A 98 -1.68 19.09 3.21
CA TYR A 98 -0.60 18.12 2.95
C TYR A 98 -1.08 16.97 2.06
N GLY A 99 -2.20 16.34 2.41
CA GLY A 99 -2.75 15.21 1.67
C GLY A 99 -3.17 15.59 0.25
N VAL A 100 -3.75 16.77 0.03
CA VAL A 100 -4.04 17.29 -1.33
C VAL A 100 -2.75 17.45 -2.12
N GLY A 101 -1.68 17.97 -1.51
CA GLY A 101 -0.36 18.09 -2.14
C GLY A 101 0.20 16.73 -2.58
N VAL A 102 0.13 15.73 -1.71
CA VAL A 102 0.54 14.34 -2.02
C VAL A 102 -0.28 13.77 -3.16
N TRP A 103 -1.61 13.87 -3.11
CA TRP A 103 -2.46 13.36 -4.18
C TRP A 103 -2.24 14.06 -5.51
N ARG A 104 -1.96 15.37 -5.49
CA ARG A 104 -1.62 16.13 -6.71
C ARG A 104 -0.31 15.64 -7.32
N LEU A 105 0.68 15.31 -6.49
CA LEU A 105 1.96 14.77 -6.94
C LEU A 105 1.81 13.38 -7.57
N LEU A 106 0.87 12.56 -7.04
CA LEU A 106 0.58 11.21 -7.55
C LEU A 106 -0.39 11.21 -8.73
N ALA A 107 -1.10 12.32 -8.97
CA ALA A 107 -2.08 12.39 -10.05
C ALA A 107 -1.40 12.37 -11.43
N SER A 108 -2.02 11.64 -12.37
CA SER A 108 -1.60 11.67 -13.77
C SER A 108 -1.79 13.06 -14.39
N PRO A 109 -0.80 13.58 -15.13
CA PRO A 109 -0.94 14.86 -15.82
C PRO A 109 -1.98 14.81 -16.96
N GLY A 110 -2.36 13.61 -17.41
CA GLY A 110 -3.34 13.41 -18.48
C GLY A 110 -4.80 13.54 -18.06
N PHE A 111 -5.08 13.69 -16.76
CA PHE A 111 -6.44 13.76 -16.23
C PHE A 111 -6.65 15.00 -15.34
N PRO A 112 -7.85 15.61 -15.34
CA PRO A 112 -8.16 16.70 -14.42
C PRO A 112 -8.05 16.25 -12.96
N PHE A 113 -7.37 17.05 -12.14
CA PHE A 113 -7.29 16.83 -10.70
C PHE A 113 -8.47 17.50 -10.00
N ASP A 114 -9.34 16.71 -9.37
CA ASP A 114 -10.47 17.22 -8.59
C ASP A 114 -10.02 17.50 -7.14
N GLU A 115 -9.60 18.74 -6.91
CA GLU A 115 -9.13 19.16 -5.59
C GLU A 115 -10.23 19.10 -4.54
N ALA A 116 -11.46 19.52 -4.88
CA ALA A 116 -12.56 19.57 -3.91
C ALA A 116 -12.89 18.17 -3.39
N LYS A 117 -13.02 17.20 -4.30
CA LYS A 117 -13.23 15.79 -3.94
C LYS A 117 -12.06 15.20 -3.15
N THR A 118 -10.83 15.58 -3.51
CA THR A 118 -9.64 15.11 -2.80
C THR A 118 -9.60 15.67 -1.37
N ARG A 119 -9.92 16.94 -1.17
CA ARG A 119 -10.03 17.55 0.16
C ARG A 119 -11.06 16.83 1.03
N GLU A 120 -12.23 16.55 0.47
CA GLU A 120 -13.26 15.79 1.18
C GLU A 120 -12.74 14.39 1.59
N LEU A 121 -12.12 13.66 0.66
CA LEU A 121 -11.59 12.32 0.91
C LEU A 121 -10.53 12.33 2.02
N VAL A 122 -9.56 13.24 1.95
CA VAL A 122 -8.48 13.36 2.94
C VAL A 122 -9.04 13.78 4.29
N GLY A 123 -9.99 14.73 4.33
CA GLY A 123 -10.65 15.17 5.56
C GLY A 123 -11.41 14.03 6.23
N ARG A 124 -12.18 13.26 5.49
CA ARG A 124 -12.89 12.06 6.01
C ARG A 124 -11.91 11.00 6.52
N SER A 125 -10.75 10.85 5.89
CA SER A 125 -9.72 9.92 6.36
C SER A 125 -9.14 10.36 7.70
N TYR A 126 -8.82 11.64 7.86
CA TYR A 126 -8.37 12.22 9.12
C TYR A 126 -9.41 12.04 10.23
N ASP A 127 -10.65 12.40 9.95
CA ASP A 127 -11.77 12.33 10.92
C ASP A 127 -12.03 10.88 11.39
N ARG A 128 -11.77 9.89 10.52
CA ARG A 128 -11.90 8.48 10.88
C ARG A 128 -10.75 7.97 11.76
N SER A 129 -9.52 8.35 11.45
CA SER A 129 -8.34 7.94 12.24
C SER A 129 -7.11 8.72 11.82
N PHE A 130 -6.46 9.38 12.77
CA PHE A 130 -5.16 9.99 12.61
C PHE A 130 -4.13 9.25 13.48
N ASP A 131 -3.36 8.36 12.87
CA ASP A 131 -2.27 7.62 13.55
C ASP A 131 -0.96 7.69 12.72
N PRO A 132 -0.18 8.78 12.86
CA PRO A 132 1.09 8.92 12.15
C PRO A 132 2.13 7.86 12.55
N LYS A 133 2.04 7.29 13.78
CA LYS A 133 2.90 6.18 14.19
C LYS A 133 2.54 4.89 13.47
N GLY A 134 1.24 4.65 13.23
CA GLY A 134 0.76 3.54 12.41
C GLY A 134 1.27 3.65 10.98
N VAL A 135 1.16 4.84 10.37
CA VAL A 135 1.68 5.09 9.02
C VAL A 135 3.20 4.81 8.95
N ALA A 136 3.98 5.29 9.94
CA ALA A 136 5.41 5.04 10.00
C ALA A 136 5.75 3.54 10.09
N ARG A 137 4.98 2.76 10.86
CA ARG A 137 5.12 1.29 10.93
C ARG A 137 4.82 0.61 9.59
N GLN A 138 3.80 1.07 8.88
CA GLN A 138 3.45 0.55 7.55
C GLN A 138 4.55 0.85 6.53
N ILE A 139 5.10 2.07 6.51
CA ILE A 139 6.24 2.42 5.67
C ILE A 139 7.46 1.53 5.99
N ALA A 140 7.71 1.27 7.27
CA ALA A 140 8.78 0.37 7.70
C ALA A 140 8.56 -1.07 7.18
N ALA A 141 7.33 -1.56 7.23
CA ALA A 141 6.97 -2.88 6.70
C ALA A 141 7.21 -2.98 5.18
N ILE A 142 6.84 -1.93 4.42
CA ILE A 142 7.10 -1.86 2.98
C ILE A 142 8.61 -1.86 2.70
N ALA A 143 9.38 -1.02 3.41
CA ALA A 143 10.83 -0.92 3.22
C ALA A 143 11.58 -2.21 3.59
N ALA A 144 11.04 -3.01 4.51
CA ALA A 144 11.59 -4.30 4.91
C ALA A 144 11.13 -5.46 4.03
N ALA A 145 10.15 -5.26 3.17
CA ALA A 145 9.58 -6.31 2.33
C ALA A 145 10.61 -6.86 1.34
N ARG A 146 10.49 -8.16 1.05
CA ARG A 146 11.35 -8.84 0.08
C ARG A 146 10.74 -8.79 -1.31
N ASP A 147 11.57 -9.03 -2.32
CA ASP A 147 11.10 -9.23 -3.70
C ASP A 147 10.22 -10.49 -3.76
N ARG A 148 8.95 -10.29 -4.11
CA ARG A 148 7.95 -11.35 -4.27
C ARG A 148 7.85 -11.88 -5.69
N THR A 149 8.62 -11.31 -6.64
CA THR A 149 8.55 -11.67 -8.06
C THR A 149 8.65 -13.19 -8.30
N PRO A 150 9.60 -13.93 -7.68
CA PRO A 150 9.68 -15.36 -7.89
C PRO A 150 8.43 -16.13 -7.41
N ALA A 151 7.92 -15.78 -6.23
CA ALA A 151 6.73 -16.43 -5.68
C ALA A 151 5.45 -16.06 -6.47
N LEU A 152 5.35 -14.85 -6.98
CA LEU A 152 4.23 -14.41 -7.82
C LEU A 152 4.17 -15.15 -9.15
N ALA A 153 5.30 -15.62 -9.69
CA ALA A 153 5.34 -16.43 -10.89
C ALA A 153 4.59 -17.78 -10.74
N GLU A 154 4.45 -18.26 -9.50
CA GLU A 154 3.74 -19.50 -9.18
C GLU A 154 2.25 -19.29 -8.86
N VAL A 155 1.78 -18.04 -8.73
CA VAL A 155 0.38 -17.73 -8.48
C VAL A 155 -0.47 -18.09 -9.71
N ARG A 156 -1.56 -18.81 -9.50
CA ARG A 156 -2.47 -19.29 -10.56
C ARG A 156 -3.88 -18.72 -10.48
N VAL A 157 -4.18 -17.94 -9.45
CA VAL A 157 -5.48 -17.27 -9.34
C VAL A 157 -5.67 -16.26 -10.48
N PRO A 158 -6.88 -16.09 -11.01
CA PRO A 158 -7.15 -15.06 -12.01
C PRO A 158 -6.68 -13.69 -11.51
N THR A 159 -5.79 -13.05 -12.26
CA THR A 159 -5.12 -11.81 -11.81
C THR A 159 -5.19 -10.73 -12.86
N VAL A 160 -5.48 -9.50 -12.43
CA VAL A 160 -5.32 -8.29 -13.21
C VAL A 160 -4.36 -7.34 -12.51
N VAL A 161 -3.47 -6.74 -13.30
CA VAL A 161 -2.55 -5.68 -12.83
C VAL A 161 -2.94 -4.39 -13.55
N ILE A 162 -3.19 -3.34 -12.77
CA ILE A 162 -3.53 -2.00 -13.28
C ILE A 162 -2.48 -1.03 -12.76
N HIS A 163 -1.82 -0.34 -13.69
CA HIS A 163 -0.75 0.61 -13.36
C HIS A 163 -0.75 1.77 -14.35
N GLY A 164 -0.48 2.97 -13.86
CA GLY A 164 -0.31 4.12 -14.73
C GLY A 164 1.03 4.07 -15.47
N THR A 165 1.08 4.58 -16.71
CA THR A 165 2.34 4.64 -17.47
C THR A 165 3.31 5.68 -16.92
N ASP A 166 2.80 6.63 -16.14
CA ASP A 166 3.57 7.71 -15.51
C ASP A 166 3.82 7.50 -14.01
N ASP A 167 3.30 6.39 -13.46
CA ASP A 167 3.40 6.02 -12.05
C ASP A 167 4.73 5.32 -11.74
#